data_1d92529d4c7c5bd209de264d7f944b5f
#
_entry.id   1d92529d4c7c5bd209de264d7f944b5f
#
_cell.length_a   1.000
_cell.length_b   1.000
_cell.length_c   1.000
_cell.angle_alpha   90.00
_cell.angle_beta   90.00
_cell.angle_gamma   90.00
#
_symmetry.space_group_name_H-M   'P 1'
#
loop_
_entity.id
_entity.type
_entity.pdbx_description
1 polymer ?
#
loop_
_entity_poly.entity_id
_entity_poly.type
_entity_poly.pdbx_seq_one_letter_code
_entity_poly.pdbx_strand_id
1 'polypeptide(L)'
;IKINPMLNIDAPKSGLFLPTTLTVEETQQILDAPNELRPIEMRDKAMLYTLYATGMRISELISLNMHNVDLTRGSVQVIGKGGKERLIPLTNDAITMIKKYLTNARDKLSKGKDHNNIFVSTHGKQISRHSFWHRIKAYLKKVDVKKEVHPHTLRHAFATHMLNNGADLRSCLLYTSPSPRDVSS
;
A
#
# COMPACT_ATOMS: atom_id res chain seq x y z
N ILE A 1 6.38 -15.52 -65.16
CA ILE A 1 6.08 -14.46 -64.19
C ILE A 1 5.87 -15.14 -62.87
N LYS A 2 6.86 -15.07 -61.94
CA LYS A 2 6.79 -15.64 -60.60
C LYS A 2 6.11 -14.62 -59.68
N ILE A 3 4.91 -14.92 -59.23
CA ILE A 3 4.20 -14.13 -58.23
C ILE A 3 4.84 -14.47 -56.87
N ASN A 4 5.34 -13.41 -56.21
CA ASN A 4 5.94 -13.51 -54.90
C ASN A 4 4.80 -13.58 -53.82
N PRO A 5 4.67 -14.67 -53.05
CA PRO A 5 3.56 -14.86 -52.13
C PRO A 5 3.73 -14.10 -50.79
N MET A 6 4.72 -13.21 -50.68
CA MET A 6 5.03 -12.49 -49.43
C MET A 6 4.51 -11.08 -49.32
N LEU A 7 3.56 -10.66 -50.17
CA LEU A 7 3.07 -9.28 -50.20
C LEU A 7 1.82 -9.01 -49.35
N ASN A 8 1.32 -9.98 -48.57
CA ASN A 8 0.19 -9.77 -47.67
C ASN A 8 0.49 -10.32 -46.26
N ILE A 9 1.55 -9.84 -45.65
CA ILE A 9 1.67 -9.93 -44.19
C ILE A 9 1.21 -8.55 -43.66
N ASP A 10 -0.05 -8.49 -43.30
CA ASP A 10 -0.54 -7.38 -42.47
C ASP A 10 0.32 -7.37 -41.20
N ALA A 11 1.11 -6.31 -41.01
CA ALA A 11 1.81 -6.07 -39.78
C ALA A 11 0.77 -6.11 -38.65
N PRO A 12 1.02 -6.88 -37.57
CA PRO A 12 0.11 -6.88 -36.45
C PRO A 12 -0.05 -5.43 -35.99
N LYS A 13 -1.31 -4.96 -35.99
CA LYS A 13 -1.66 -3.66 -35.42
C LYS A 13 -1.06 -3.65 -34.03
N SER A 14 -0.02 -2.84 -33.81
CA SER A 14 0.49 -2.54 -32.49
C SER A 14 -0.67 -1.93 -31.72
N GLY A 15 -1.42 -2.76 -31.01
CA GLY A 15 -2.37 -2.30 -30.02
C GLY A 15 -1.58 -1.38 -29.11
N LEU A 16 -2.05 -0.16 -28.92
CA LEU A 16 -1.54 0.74 -27.91
C LEU A 16 -1.48 -0.05 -26.59
N PHE A 17 -0.30 -0.52 -26.26
CA PHE A 17 -0.03 -1.16 -24.96
C PHE A 17 -0.17 -0.02 -23.94
N LEU A 18 -1.39 0.18 -23.43
CA LEU A 18 -1.60 1.06 -22.30
C LEU A 18 -0.74 0.49 -21.16
N PRO A 19 0.16 1.29 -20.58
CA PRO A 19 0.99 0.81 -19.48
C PRO A 19 0.08 0.25 -18.39
N THR A 20 0.26 -1.00 -18.02
CA THR A 20 -0.54 -1.66 -16.96
C THR A 20 -0.20 -1.15 -15.56
N THR A 21 0.87 -0.36 -15.45
CA THR A 21 1.35 0.22 -14.20
C THR A 21 0.88 1.67 -14.04
N LEU A 22 0.62 2.07 -12.79
CA LEU A 22 0.30 3.45 -12.45
C LEU A 22 1.54 4.34 -12.65
N THR A 23 1.32 5.55 -13.15
CA THR A 23 2.37 6.57 -13.23
C THR A 23 2.66 7.17 -11.85
N VAL A 24 3.71 8.00 -11.75
CA VAL A 24 4.04 8.76 -10.53
C VAL A 24 2.90 9.69 -10.17
N GLU A 25 2.39 10.41 -11.15
CA GLU A 25 1.31 11.38 -11.00
C GLU A 25 0.01 10.69 -10.57
N GLU A 26 -0.36 9.58 -11.23
CA GLU A 26 -1.54 8.79 -10.85
C GLU A 26 -1.41 8.24 -9.42
N THR A 27 -0.23 7.79 -9.04
CA THR A 27 0.03 7.32 -7.68
C THR A 27 -0.14 8.43 -6.66
N GLN A 28 0.43 9.61 -6.91
CA GLN A 28 0.28 10.75 -6.01
C GLN A 28 -1.19 11.19 -5.91
N GLN A 29 -1.90 11.24 -7.02
CA GLN A 29 -3.32 11.57 -7.04
C GLN A 29 -4.16 10.58 -6.20
N ILE A 30 -3.84 9.29 -6.24
CA ILE A 30 -4.53 8.28 -5.43
C ILE A 30 -4.23 8.48 -3.95
N LEU A 31 -2.98 8.77 -3.57
CA LEU A 31 -2.58 9.03 -2.18
C LEU A 31 -3.30 10.26 -1.62
N ASP A 32 -3.53 11.27 -2.45
CA ASP A 32 -4.15 12.55 -2.05
C ASP A 32 -5.67 12.57 -2.25
N ALA A 33 -6.26 11.57 -2.89
CA ALA A 33 -7.69 11.50 -3.17
C ALA A 33 -8.59 11.51 -1.90
N PRO A 34 -8.20 10.87 -0.76
CA PRO A 34 -9.01 10.91 0.45
C PRO A 34 -9.02 12.29 1.11
N ASN A 35 -10.21 12.75 1.53
CA ASN A 35 -10.40 14.03 2.22
C ASN A 35 -10.09 13.88 3.72
N GLU A 36 -9.08 14.61 4.21
CA GLU A 36 -8.65 14.58 5.61
C GLU A 36 -9.69 15.13 6.60
N LEU A 37 -10.73 15.83 6.15
CA LEU A 37 -11.78 16.33 7.01
C LEU A 37 -12.79 15.25 7.42
N ARG A 38 -12.79 14.10 6.73
CA ARG A 38 -13.69 12.97 7.00
C ARG A 38 -12.95 11.86 7.74
N PRO A 39 -13.40 11.42 8.91
CA PRO A 39 -12.69 10.40 9.71
C PRO A 39 -12.37 9.11 8.93
N ILE A 40 -13.31 8.64 8.11
CA ILE A 40 -13.13 7.44 7.28
C ILE A 40 -12.04 7.67 6.23
N GLU A 41 -12.06 8.83 5.57
CA GLU A 41 -11.10 9.14 4.51
C GLU A 41 -9.72 9.47 5.09
N MET A 42 -9.64 10.06 6.28
CA MET A 42 -8.39 10.25 7.01
C MET A 42 -7.74 8.90 7.35
N ARG A 43 -8.53 7.91 7.79
CA ARG A 43 -8.07 6.53 7.97
C ARG A 43 -7.54 5.96 6.65
N ASP A 44 -8.31 6.07 5.58
CA ASP A 44 -7.97 5.53 4.28
C ASP A 44 -6.68 6.15 3.74
N LYS A 45 -6.48 7.46 3.95
CA LYS A 45 -5.25 8.17 3.60
C LYS A 45 -4.06 7.61 4.36
N ALA A 46 -4.18 7.44 5.68
CA ALA A 46 -3.12 6.82 6.48
C ALA A 46 -2.80 5.39 6.02
N MET A 47 -3.83 4.61 5.66
CA MET A 47 -3.65 3.26 5.12
C MET A 47 -2.93 3.27 3.77
N LEU A 48 -3.28 4.17 2.85
CA LEU A 48 -2.65 4.31 1.53
C LEU A 48 -1.17 4.71 1.65
N TYR A 49 -0.86 5.71 2.48
CA TYR A 49 0.52 6.13 2.73
C TYR A 49 1.35 5.03 3.41
N THR A 50 0.74 4.22 4.28
CA THR A 50 1.42 3.06 4.88
C THR A 50 1.71 1.98 3.84
N LEU A 51 0.75 1.68 2.95
CA LEU A 51 0.98 0.74 1.84
C LEU A 51 2.08 1.23 0.90
N TYR A 52 2.05 2.52 0.57
CA TYR A 52 3.05 3.14 -0.30
C TYR A 52 4.44 3.04 0.31
N ALA A 53 4.59 3.43 1.58
CA ALA A 53 5.87 3.43 2.28
C ALA A 53 6.48 2.03 2.47
N THR A 54 5.64 1.01 2.65
CA THR A 54 6.10 -0.32 3.08
C THR A 54 6.02 -1.40 2.01
N GLY A 55 5.20 -1.18 0.98
CA GLY A 55 4.91 -2.21 -0.03
C GLY A 55 4.29 -3.49 0.54
N MET A 56 3.71 -3.44 1.75
CA MET A 56 3.09 -4.61 2.38
C MET A 56 1.81 -5.04 1.65
N ARG A 57 1.31 -6.24 1.97
CA ARG A 57 0.02 -6.69 1.47
C ARG A 57 -1.13 -6.02 2.22
N ILE A 58 -2.29 -5.85 1.57
CA ILE A 58 -3.49 -5.30 2.23
C ILE A 58 -3.87 -6.13 3.46
N SER A 59 -3.74 -7.46 3.40
CA SER A 59 -4.00 -8.34 4.55
C SER A 59 -3.08 -8.08 5.73
N GLU A 60 -1.82 -7.78 5.47
CA GLU A 60 -0.83 -7.41 6.50
C GLU A 60 -1.18 -6.05 7.10
N LEU A 61 -1.54 -5.07 6.26
CA LEU A 61 -1.94 -3.73 6.69
C LEU A 61 -3.15 -3.75 7.64
N ILE A 62 -4.22 -4.45 7.26
CA ILE A 62 -5.46 -4.48 8.07
C ILE A 62 -5.30 -5.25 9.38
N SER A 63 -4.30 -6.12 9.49
CA SER A 63 -3.98 -6.87 10.71
C SER A 63 -3.00 -6.16 11.64
N LEU A 64 -2.47 -4.98 11.25
CA LEU A 64 -1.56 -4.22 12.08
C LEU A 64 -2.21 -3.82 13.39
N ASN A 65 -1.51 -4.09 14.49
CA ASN A 65 -1.87 -3.72 15.84
C ASN A 65 -1.07 -2.51 16.31
N MET A 66 -1.54 -1.84 17.36
CA MET A 66 -0.82 -0.71 17.95
C MET A 66 0.62 -1.07 18.37
N HIS A 67 0.85 -2.31 18.80
CA HIS A 67 2.17 -2.80 19.19
C HIS A 67 3.13 -3.05 18.01
N ASN A 68 2.58 -3.19 16.80
CA ASN A 68 3.38 -3.44 15.60
C ASN A 68 3.96 -2.16 14.98
N VAL A 69 3.55 -0.99 15.45
CA VAL A 69 3.93 0.28 14.84
C VAL A 69 4.63 1.16 15.87
N ASP A 70 5.90 1.44 15.60
CA ASP A 70 6.69 2.39 16.38
C ASP A 70 6.83 3.70 15.59
N LEU A 71 5.98 4.67 15.90
CA LEU A 71 5.98 5.99 15.24
C LEU A 71 7.14 6.89 15.70
N THR A 72 7.83 6.53 16.77
CA THR A 72 9.02 7.25 17.24
C THR A 72 10.25 6.83 16.46
N ARG A 73 10.41 5.51 16.28
CA ARG A 73 11.48 4.94 15.45
C ARG A 73 11.15 4.96 13.96
N GLY A 74 9.89 5.24 13.61
CA GLY A 74 9.44 5.24 12.21
C GLY A 74 9.46 3.87 11.57
N SER A 75 8.98 2.84 12.24
CA SER A 75 9.02 1.47 11.74
C SER A 75 7.74 0.70 12.04
N VAL A 76 7.47 -0.31 11.22
CA VAL A 76 6.36 -1.25 11.39
C VAL A 76 6.87 -2.68 11.34
N GLN A 77 6.43 -3.49 12.29
CA GLN A 77 6.73 -4.92 12.35
C GLN A 77 5.61 -5.71 11.66
N VAL A 78 5.97 -6.52 10.68
CA VAL A 78 5.02 -7.33 9.91
C VAL A 78 5.37 -8.80 10.06
N ILE A 79 4.35 -9.61 10.35
CA ILE A 79 4.49 -11.06 10.43
C ILE A 79 4.14 -11.64 9.06
N GLY A 80 5.14 -12.21 8.40
CA GLY A 80 5.00 -12.84 7.08
C GLY A 80 4.56 -14.31 7.14
N LYS A 81 4.53 -14.94 5.98
CA LYS A 81 4.25 -16.38 5.86
C LYS A 81 5.27 -17.21 6.66
N GLY A 82 4.79 -18.14 7.47
CA GLY A 82 5.65 -18.98 8.32
C GLY A 82 6.11 -18.32 9.62
N GLY A 83 5.43 -17.23 10.06
CA GLY A 83 5.74 -16.56 11.33
C GLY A 83 7.02 -15.71 11.31
N LYS A 84 7.64 -15.52 10.14
CA LYS A 84 8.84 -14.66 10.03
C LYS A 84 8.45 -13.20 10.19
N GLU A 85 9.03 -12.57 11.19
CA GLU A 85 8.88 -11.14 11.44
C GLU A 85 9.85 -10.35 10.59
N ARG A 86 9.36 -9.23 10.04
CA ARG A 86 10.20 -8.25 9.36
C ARG A 86 9.86 -6.85 9.84
N LEU A 87 10.88 -6.06 10.05
CA LEU A 87 10.76 -4.64 10.37
C LEU A 87 10.89 -3.84 9.07
N ILE A 88 9.92 -2.96 8.81
CA ILE A 88 9.89 -2.13 7.61
C ILE A 88 9.90 -0.67 8.05
N PRO A 89 10.79 0.18 7.51
CA PRO A 89 10.78 1.60 7.80
C PRO A 89 9.55 2.28 7.19
N LEU A 90 9.06 3.31 7.88
CA LEU A 90 8.00 4.20 7.43
C LEU A 90 8.61 5.51 6.91
N THR A 91 8.02 6.08 5.87
CA THR A 91 8.34 7.44 5.44
C THR A 91 7.76 8.47 6.43
N ASN A 92 8.34 9.67 6.45
CA ASN A 92 7.83 10.77 7.29
C ASN A 92 6.36 11.10 6.98
N ASP A 93 5.95 11.01 5.71
CA ASP A 93 4.56 11.23 5.30
C ASP A 93 3.63 10.17 5.87
N ALA A 94 4.03 8.89 5.81
CA ALA A 94 3.24 7.80 6.40
C ALA A 94 3.10 7.98 7.93
N ILE A 95 4.19 8.32 8.62
CA ILE A 95 4.18 8.61 10.06
C ILE A 95 3.22 9.76 10.38
N THR A 96 3.28 10.84 9.60
CA THR A 96 2.42 12.02 9.76
C THR A 96 0.96 11.66 9.56
N MET A 97 0.62 10.90 8.52
CA MET A 97 -0.76 10.49 8.24
C MET A 97 -1.30 9.53 9.30
N ILE A 98 -0.48 8.58 9.78
CA ILE A 98 -0.87 7.69 10.88
C ILE A 98 -1.13 8.50 12.15
N LYS A 99 -0.23 9.42 12.54
CA LYS A 99 -0.42 10.29 13.72
C LYS A 99 -1.70 11.11 13.62
N LYS A 100 -1.95 11.77 12.49
CA LYS A 100 -3.19 12.54 12.25
C LYS A 100 -4.43 11.66 12.42
N TYR A 101 -4.42 10.47 11.83
CA TYR A 101 -5.53 9.53 11.95
C TYR A 101 -5.77 9.09 13.40
N LEU A 102 -4.73 8.70 14.12
CA LEU A 102 -4.83 8.26 15.52
C LEU A 102 -5.39 9.36 16.40
N THR A 103 -4.94 10.61 16.22
CA THR A 103 -5.35 11.74 17.06
C THR A 103 -6.76 12.25 16.74
N ASN A 104 -7.14 12.32 15.44
CA ASN A 104 -8.33 13.09 15.04
C ASN A 104 -9.52 12.23 14.59
N ALA A 105 -9.27 10.96 14.21
CA ALA A 105 -10.30 10.15 13.56
C ALA A 105 -10.53 8.77 14.20
N ARG A 106 -9.49 8.14 14.74
CA ARG A 106 -9.61 6.76 15.21
C ARG A 106 -10.66 6.59 16.30
N ASP A 107 -10.69 7.45 17.30
CA ASP A 107 -11.66 7.37 18.41
C ASP A 107 -13.10 7.54 17.95
N LYS A 108 -13.32 8.42 16.96
CA LYS A 108 -14.65 8.60 16.33
C LYS A 108 -15.11 7.34 15.61
N LEU A 109 -14.21 6.60 15.00
CA LEU A 109 -14.50 5.35 14.29
C LEU A 109 -14.63 4.15 15.23
N SER A 110 -13.82 4.09 16.28
CA SER A 110 -13.84 3.02 17.29
C SER A 110 -15.06 3.08 18.19
N LYS A 111 -15.73 4.23 18.24
CA LYS A 111 -16.92 4.48 19.11
C LYS A 111 -16.60 4.19 20.60
N GLY A 112 -15.43 4.56 21.05
CA GLY A 112 -14.98 4.35 22.42
C GLY A 112 -14.66 2.89 22.77
N LYS A 113 -14.62 1.98 21.79
CA LYS A 113 -14.23 0.60 22.01
C LYS A 113 -12.71 0.50 21.93
N ASP A 114 -12.13 -0.22 22.88
CA ASP A 114 -10.71 -0.54 22.83
C ASP A 114 -10.46 -1.65 21.81
N HIS A 115 -9.61 -1.35 20.85
CA HIS A 115 -9.19 -2.28 19.80
C HIS A 115 -7.69 -2.24 19.63
N ASN A 116 -7.08 -3.42 19.60
CA ASN A 116 -5.65 -3.53 19.33
C ASN A 116 -5.29 -3.11 17.89
N ASN A 117 -6.22 -3.23 16.94
CA ASN A 117 -5.96 -2.86 15.56
C ASN A 117 -5.78 -1.34 15.40
N ILE A 118 -4.78 -0.94 14.61
CA ILE A 118 -4.57 0.45 14.25
C ILE A 118 -5.73 0.96 13.42
N PHE A 119 -6.05 0.27 12.32
CA PHE A 119 -7.08 0.68 11.38
C PHE A 119 -8.41 0.01 11.68
N VAL A 120 -9.40 0.82 12.06
CA VAL A 120 -10.72 0.34 12.46
C VAL A 120 -11.80 0.75 11.46
N SER A 121 -12.84 -0.08 11.34
CA SER A 121 -14.04 0.20 10.56
C SER A 121 -14.96 1.20 11.29
N THR A 122 -16.00 1.67 10.62
CA THR A 122 -17.07 2.52 11.22
C THR A 122 -17.85 1.83 12.33
N HIS A 123 -17.70 0.53 12.50
CA HIS A 123 -18.33 -0.25 13.57
C HIS A 123 -17.38 -0.52 14.73
N GLY A 124 -16.18 0.10 14.71
CA GLY A 124 -15.17 -0.13 15.72
C GLY A 124 -14.59 -1.55 15.72
N LYS A 125 -14.54 -2.20 14.58
CA LYS A 125 -13.91 -3.52 14.38
C LYS A 125 -12.75 -3.39 13.39
N GLN A 126 -11.93 -4.42 13.29
CA GLN A 126 -10.93 -4.49 12.22
C GLN A 126 -11.60 -4.25 10.85
N ILE A 127 -10.98 -3.42 10.02
CA ILE A 127 -11.48 -3.21 8.64
C ILE A 127 -11.24 -4.48 7.81
N SER A 128 -12.22 -4.85 6.97
CA SER A 128 -12.04 -5.98 6.08
C SER A 128 -11.22 -5.61 4.84
N ARG A 129 -10.50 -6.59 4.27
CA ARG A 129 -9.78 -6.44 3.01
C ARG A 129 -10.70 -5.97 1.88
N HIS A 130 -11.91 -6.54 1.81
CA HIS A 130 -12.90 -6.19 0.79
C HIS A 130 -13.37 -4.73 0.94
N SER A 131 -13.69 -4.30 2.16
CA SER A 131 -14.11 -2.91 2.43
C SER A 131 -13.03 -1.91 2.03
N PHE A 132 -11.77 -2.18 2.39
CA PHE A 132 -10.69 -1.25 2.03
C PHE A 132 -10.44 -1.23 0.53
N TRP A 133 -10.46 -2.40 -0.13
CA TRP A 133 -10.31 -2.46 -1.59
C TRP A 133 -11.44 -1.72 -2.33
N HIS A 134 -12.67 -1.84 -1.85
CA HIS A 134 -13.79 -1.06 -2.39
C HIS A 134 -13.56 0.45 -2.27
N ARG A 135 -12.97 0.91 -1.16
CA ARG A 135 -12.59 2.32 -0.96
C ARG A 135 -11.50 2.75 -1.96
N ILE A 136 -10.47 1.94 -2.16
CA ILE A 136 -9.43 2.20 -3.17
C ILE A 136 -10.03 2.36 -4.55
N LYS A 137 -10.94 1.47 -4.97
CA LYS A 137 -11.65 1.59 -6.25
C LYS A 137 -12.42 2.91 -6.38
N ALA A 138 -13.06 3.37 -5.32
CA ALA A 138 -13.74 4.66 -5.31
C ALA A 138 -12.77 5.83 -5.51
N TYR A 139 -11.57 5.77 -4.90
CA TYR A 139 -10.53 6.79 -5.10
C TYR A 139 -9.94 6.75 -6.51
N LEU A 140 -9.66 5.58 -7.07
CA LEU A 140 -9.23 5.42 -8.46
C LEU A 140 -10.24 6.07 -9.43
N LYS A 141 -11.53 5.84 -9.21
CA LYS A 141 -12.60 6.48 -9.99
C LYS A 141 -12.64 7.99 -9.80
N LYS A 142 -12.45 8.46 -8.56
CA LYS A 142 -12.47 9.90 -8.24
C LYS A 142 -11.37 10.68 -8.96
N VAL A 143 -10.19 10.06 -9.16
CA VAL A 143 -9.05 10.67 -9.86
C VAL A 143 -8.96 10.28 -11.35
N ASP A 144 -10.04 9.71 -11.90
CA ASP A 144 -10.17 9.32 -13.31
C ASP A 144 -9.07 8.39 -13.84
N VAL A 145 -8.56 7.51 -13.00
CA VAL A 145 -7.65 6.44 -13.45
C VAL A 145 -8.43 5.41 -14.25
N LYS A 146 -8.20 5.40 -15.57
CA LYS A 146 -8.91 4.51 -16.52
C LYS A 146 -8.31 3.10 -16.60
N LYS A 147 -7.16 2.88 -15.99
CA LYS A 147 -6.48 1.59 -15.99
C LYS A 147 -7.18 0.62 -15.04
N GLU A 148 -7.18 -0.65 -15.43
CA GLU A 148 -7.63 -1.70 -14.53
C GLU A 148 -6.56 -1.92 -13.46
N VAL A 149 -6.88 -1.57 -12.21
CA VAL A 149 -5.96 -1.69 -11.06
C VAL A 149 -6.44 -2.83 -10.16
N HIS A 150 -5.52 -3.76 -9.90
CA HIS A 150 -5.69 -4.86 -8.96
C HIS A 150 -4.77 -4.67 -7.73
N PRO A 151 -5.00 -5.33 -6.59
CA PRO A 151 -4.14 -5.21 -5.41
C PRO A 151 -2.66 -5.46 -5.69
N HIS A 152 -2.35 -6.42 -6.55
CA HIS A 152 -0.97 -6.73 -6.94
C HIS A 152 -0.36 -5.62 -7.80
N THR A 153 -1.14 -5.06 -8.73
CA THR A 153 -0.71 -3.95 -9.60
C THR A 153 -0.42 -2.70 -8.78
N LEU A 154 -1.32 -2.37 -7.84
CA LEU A 154 -1.13 -1.24 -6.92
C LEU A 154 0.13 -1.40 -6.08
N ARG A 155 0.32 -2.57 -5.47
CA ARG A 155 1.50 -2.87 -4.67
C ARG A 155 2.79 -2.79 -5.50
N HIS A 156 2.76 -3.31 -6.72
CA HIS A 156 3.91 -3.26 -7.63
C HIS A 156 4.26 -1.81 -8.01
N ALA A 157 3.24 -1.00 -8.34
CA ALA A 157 3.43 0.41 -8.64
C ALA A 157 4.04 1.16 -7.44
N PHE A 158 3.53 0.95 -6.24
CA PHE A 158 4.05 1.56 -5.03
C PHE A 158 5.51 1.18 -4.75
N ALA A 159 5.83 -0.10 -4.85
CA ALA A 159 7.20 -0.59 -4.68
C ALA A 159 8.16 0.02 -5.72
N THR A 160 7.77 0.05 -6.99
CA THR A 160 8.56 0.64 -8.08
C THR A 160 8.81 2.13 -7.86
N HIS A 161 7.78 2.84 -7.44
CA HIS A 161 7.88 4.27 -7.12
C HIS A 161 8.85 4.56 -5.97
N MET A 162 8.71 3.80 -4.88
CA MET A 162 9.61 3.93 -3.73
C MET A 162 11.07 3.71 -4.12
N LEU A 163 11.33 2.73 -4.97
CA LEU A 163 12.66 2.43 -5.50
C LEU A 163 13.22 3.59 -6.34
N ASN A 164 12.40 4.12 -7.24
CA ASN A 164 12.80 5.21 -8.13
C ASN A 164 13.04 6.54 -7.39
N ASN A 165 12.37 6.74 -6.25
CA ASN A 165 12.53 7.91 -5.40
C ASN A 165 13.69 7.79 -4.40
N GLY A 166 14.61 6.83 -4.59
CA GLY A 166 15.82 6.70 -3.77
C GLY A 166 15.59 6.09 -2.38
N ALA A 167 14.46 5.41 -2.17
CA ALA A 167 14.31 4.56 -1.01
C ALA A 167 15.35 3.45 -1.11
N ASP A 168 16.40 3.54 -0.30
CA ASP A 168 17.46 2.55 -0.26
C ASP A 168 16.86 1.23 0.26
N LEU A 169 16.64 0.29 -0.66
CA LEU A 169 16.21 -1.08 -0.31
C LEU A 169 17.17 -1.76 0.66
N ARG A 170 18.42 -1.34 0.73
CA ARG A 170 19.40 -1.84 1.70
C ARG A 170 19.00 -1.44 3.12
N SER A 171 18.41 -0.27 3.31
CA SER A 171 17.85 0.12 4.61
C SER A 171 16.66 -0.75 5.03
N CYS A 172 15.87 -1.24 4.07
CA CYS A 172 14.77 -2.18 4.33
C CYS A 172 15.25 -3.62 4.62
N LEU A 173 16.45 -4.00 4.15
CA LEU A 173 17.00 -5.36 4.30
C LEU A 173 17.93 -5.52 5.50
N LEU A 174 18.43 -4.41 6.07
CA LEU A 174 19.39 -4.44 7.18
C LEU A 174 18.77 -4.77 8.55
N TYR A 175 17.44 -4.88 8.64
CA TYR A 175 16.73 -5.19 9.89
C TYR A 175 16.06 -6.56 9.92
N THR A 176 16.52 -7.53 9.14
CA THR A 176 16.27 -8.93 9.46
C THR A 176 17.21 -9.30 10.60
N SER A 177 16.77 -9.11 11.84
CA SER A 177 17.46 -9.64 13.00
C SER A 177 17.61 -11.16 12.84
N PRO A 178 18.83 -11.73 12.92
CA PRO A 178 18.98 -13.17 12.96
C PRO A 178 18.23 -13.68 14.20
N SER A 179 17.38 -14.69 13.99
CA SER A 179 16.70 -15.39 15.09
C SER A 179 17.73 -15.89 16.09
N PRO A 180 17.53 -15.77 17.43
CA PRO A 180 18.47 -16.21 18.45
C PRO A 180 18.72 -17.72 18.50
N ARG A 181 18.24 -18.50 17.53
CA ARG A 181 18.37 -19.97 17.50
C ARG A 181 19.52 -20.51 16.66
N ASP A 182 20.29 -19.65 16.00
CA ASP A 182 21.42 -20.08 15.16
C ASP A 182 22.79 -19.89 15.84
N VAL A 183 22.81 -19.77 17.16
CA VAL A 183 24.06 -19.78 17.95
C VAL A 183 24.02 -20.98 18.86
N SER A 184 24.19 -22.18 18.30
CA SER A 184 24.53 -23.37 19.02
C SER A 184 25.25 -24.36 18.11
N SER A 185 26.54 -24.24 18.01
CA SER A 185 27.51 -25.32 17.83
C SER A 185 28.89 -24.78 18.05
#